data_1d7c64b8fc72aedd4957d21e19d93e43
#
_entry.id   1d7c64b8fc72aedd4957d21e19d93e43
#
_cell.length_a   1.000
_cell.length_b   1.000
_cell.length_c   1.000
_cell.angle_alpha   90.00
_cell.angle_beta   90.00
_cell.angle_gamma   90.00
#
_symmetry.space_group_name_H-M   'P 1'
#
loop_
_entity.id
_entity.type
_entity.pdbx_description
1 polymer ?
#
loop_
_entity_poly.entity_id
_entity_poly.type
_entity_poly.pdbx_seq_one_letter_code
_entity_poly.pdbx_strand_id
1 'polypeptide(L)'
;MVTDPTDQTSAKMRARDVSVYYGSKKAIDAVSIDIPSEFVTAFIGPSGCGKSTFLRTLNRMNDLVPGARVEGSVRYKGHDVYGEGVNATEVRRRIGMVFQKPNPFPKSIYENIAYGPRIHGLAEGKAELDAIVEKSLRRAGLWEEVKDRLADSGTALSGGQQQRLCIARAIAVQPEVILMDEPCSALDPIATAKIEELIDELRGRYAIVIVTHSMQQAARVSQRTAFFHLGHMVEYGDTSQIFTNPHEERTKDYITGRYG
;
A
#
# COMPACT_ATOMS: atom_id res chain seq x y z
N MET A 1 19.71 -12.67 23.56
CA MET A 1 19.10 -12.41 22.24
C MET A 1 19.14 -13.72 21.46
N VAL A 2 18.04 -14.44 21.43
CA VAL A 2 17.92 -15.67 20.66
C VAL A 2 17.17 -15.29 19.40
N THR A 3 17.85 -15.25 18.27
CA THR A 3 17.23 -15.10 16.95
C THR A 3 16.59 -16.45 16.61
N ASP A 4 15.26 -16.45 16.44
CA ASP A 4 14.51 -17.60 15.97
C ASP A 4 14.95 -17.92 14.52
N PRO A 5 15.43 -19.14 14.21
CA PRO A 5 15.95 -19.51 12.89
C PRO A 5 14.88 -19.76 11.83
N THR A 6 13.59 -19.63 12.11
CA THR A 6 12.50 -20.08 11.24
C THR A 6 11.82 -19.02 10.39
N ASP A 7 12.19 -17.73 10.48
CA ASP A 7 11.56 -16.64 9.69
C ASP A 7 12.48 -16.13 8.57
N GLN A 8 12.87 -17.01 7.63
CA GLN A 8 13.54 -16.63 6.37
C GLN A 8 12.54 -16.38 5.23
N THR A 9 11.41 -15.75 5.48
CA THR A 9 10.68 -15.05 4.42
C THR A 9 11.52 -13.84 4.02
N SER A 10 12.12 -13.88 2.84
CA SER A 10 13.01 -12.80 2.38
C SER A 10 12.23 -11.49 2.38
N ALA A 11 12.59 -10.56 3.26
CA ALA A 11 11.94 -9.27 3.34
C ALA A 11 12.04 -8.54 1.99
N LYS A 12 10.90 -8.19 1.40
CA LYS A 12 10.84 -7.40 0.15
C LYS A 12 11.31 -5.98 0.38
N MET A 13 10.95 -5.41 1.53
CA MET A 13 11.42 -4.11 1.97
C MET A 13 11.92 -4.17 3.42
N ARG A 14 12.88 -3.31 3.75
CA ARG A 14 13.39 -3.12 5.10
C ARG A 14 13.50 -1.64 5.41
N ALA A 15 12.93 -1.23 6.53
CA ALA A 15 13.16 0.08 7.12
C ALA A 15 13.99 -0.08 8.40
N ARG A 16 14.96 0.81 8.63
CA ARG A 16 15.80 0.82 9.83
C ARG A 16 15.94 2.25 10.34
N ASP A 17 15.51 2.45 11.58
CA ASP A 17 15.58 3.71 12.33
C ASP A 17 15.01 4.91 11.55
N VAL A 18 13.92 4.66 10.82
CA VAL A 18 13.32 5.65 9.94
C VAL A 18 12.60 6.70 10.77
N SER A 19 13.05 7.96 10.63
CA SER A 19 12.40 9.16 11.17
C SER A 19 11.96 10.07 10.04
N VAL A 20 10.77 10.68 10.19
CA VAL A 20 10.21 11.61 9.20
C VAL A 20 9.85 12.92 9.86
N TYR A 21 10.26 14.01 9.24
CA TYR A 21 10.00 15.37 9.68
C TYR A 21 9.22 16.16 8.64
N TYR A 22 8.33 17.03 9.09
CA TYR A 22 7.70 18.08 8.32
C TYR A 22 8.06 19.44 8.95
N GLY A 23 9.00 20.14 8.35
CA GLY A 23 9.67 21.29 8.98
C GLY A 23 10.36 20.86 10.28
N SER A 24 9.98 21.46 11.42
CA SER A 24 10.51 21.11 12.75
C SER A 24 9.77 19.96 13.44
N LYS A 25 8.59 19.56 12.95
CA LYS A 25 7.76 18.52 13.57
C LYS A 25 8.22 17.14 13.16
N LYS A 26 8.66 16.32 14.13
CA LYS A 26 8.91 14.89 13.91
C LYS A 26 7.56 14.16 13.86
N ALA A 27 7.24 13.56 12.75
CA ALA A 27 5.98 12.83 12.52
C ALA A 27 6.13 11.31 12.69
N ILE A 28 7.33 10.77 12.43
CA ILE A 28 7.73 9.37 12.64
C ILE A 28 9.07 9.37 13.36
N ASP A 29 9.25 8.50 14.33
CA ASP A 29 10.43 8.40 15.15
C ASP A 29 11.01 6.98 15.20
N ALA A 30 12.19 6.81 14.59
CA ALA A 30 13.04 5.62 14.63
C ALA A 30 12.31 4.28 14.36
N VAL A 31 11.41 4.24 13.36
CA VAL A 31 10.68 3.02 13.01
C VAL A 31 11.56 2.05 12.23
N SER A 32 11.63 0.80 12.73
CA SER A 32 12.34 -0.30 12.06
C SER A 32 11.38 -1.46 11.82
N ILE A 33 11.22 -1.90 10.55
CA ILE A 33 10.30 -2.97 10.16
C ILE A 33 10.83 -3.74 8.94
N ASP A 34 10.55 -5.04 8.91
CA ASP A 34 10.71 -5.90 7.75
C ASP A 34 9.35 -6.21 7.12
N ILE A 35 9.18 -5.90 5.85
CA ILE A 35 7.97 -6.16 5.08
C ILE A 35 8.24 -7.40 4.21
N PRO A 36 7.60 -8.55 4.51
CA PRO A 36 7.83 -9.78 3.77
C PRO A 36 7.26 -9.75 2.37
N SER A 37 7.80 -10.61 1.50
CA SER A 37 7.23 -10.87 0.17
C SER A 37 5.91 -11.64 0.29
N GLU A 38 4.98 -11.40 -0.65
CA GLU A 38 3.75 -12.21 -0.78
C GLU A 38 2.84 -12.23 0.46
N PHE A 39 2.99 -11.23 1.34
CA PHE A 39 2.14 -11.00 2.50
C PHE A 39 1.42 -9.67 2.40
N VAL A 40 0.31 -9.56 3.13
CA VAL A 40 -0.31 -8.27 3.47
C VAL A 40 0.16 -7.87 4.86
N THR A 41 0.81 -6.72 4.97
CA THR A 41 1.17 -6.10 6.24
C THR A 41 0.23 -4.93 6.51
N ALA A 42 -0.55 -4.99 7.59
CA ALA A 42 -1.45 -3.91 7.99
C ALA A 42 -0.76 -2.94 8.96
N PHE A 43 -0.94 -1.65 8.74
CA PHE A 43 -0.60 -0.60 9.70
C PHE A 43 -1.88 -0.10 10.35
N ILE A 44 -2.03 -0.32 11.65
CA ILE A 44 -3.18 0.11 12.46
C ILE A 44 -2.76 1.14 13.50
N GLY A 45 -3.72 1.86 14.05
CA GLY A 45 -3.51 2.86 15.10
C GLY A 45 -4.42 4.07 14.96
N PRO A 46 -4.46 4.98 15.94
CA PRO A 46 -5.29 6.17 15.94
C PRO A 46 -5.05 7.08 14.72
N SER A 47 -6.03 7.94 14.42
CA SER A 47 -5.86 8.96 13.38
C SER A 47 -4.71 9.90 13.72
N GLY A 48 -3.90 10.27 12.72
CA GLY A 48 -2.77 11.19 12.90
C GLY A 48 -1.53 10.62 13.60
N CYS A 49 -1.48 9.31 13.93
CA CYS A 49 -0.31 8.70 14.56
C CYS A 49 0.88 8.44 13.62
N GLY A 50 0.77 8.79 12.32
CA GLY A 50 1.90 8.71 11.38
C GLY A 50 1.87 7.56 10.38
N LYS A 51 0.86 6.67 10.38
CA LYS A 51 0.76 5.50 9.46
C LYS A 51 0.94 5.86 7.99
N SER A 52 0.14 6.81 7.49
CA SER A 52 0.22 7.25 6.09
C SER A 52 1.54 7.97 5.78
N THR A 53 2.11 8.69 6.76
CA THR A 53 3.44 9.28 6.63
C THR A 53 4.49 8.20 6.43
N PHE A 54 4.49 7.16 7.27
CA PHE A 54 5.43 6.05 7.15
C PHE A 54 5.19 5.25 5.87
N LEU A 55 3.92 4.97 5.51
CA LEU A 55 3.58 4.31 4.24
C LEU A 55 4.19 5.04 3.05
N ARG A 56 4.01 6.36 2.97
CA ARG A 56 4.51 7.23 1.89
C ARG A 56 6.04 7.34 1.86
N THR A 57 6.71 7.05 2.96
CA THR A 57 8.16 6.98 3.03
C THR A 57 8.70 5.80 2.22
N LEU A 58 7.98 4.68 2.18
CA LEU A 58 8.42 3.46 1.51
C LEU A 58 8.61 3.63 0.00
N ASN A 59 7.92 4.59 -0.64
CA ASN A 59 8.04 4.87 -2.07
C ASN A 59 8.41 6.33 -2.41
N ARG A 60 8.97 7.05 -1.46
CA ARG A 60 9.42 8.43 -1.64
C ARG A 60 8.30 9.44 -1.99
N MET A 61 7.05 9.14 -1.63
CA MET A 61 5.95 10.11 -1.83
C MET A 61 6.08 11.33 -0.93
N ASN A 62 6.78 11.23 0.20
CA ASN A 62 7.05 12.37 1.07
C ASN A 62 7.97 13.42 0.42
N ASP A 63 8.77 13.05 -0.59
CA ASP A 63 9.59 14.00 -1.36
C ASP A 63 8.75 15.08 -2.07
N LEU A 64 7.44 14.82 -2.25
CA LEU A 64 6.51 15.77 -2.87
C LEU A 64 5.92 16.78 -1.86
N VAL A 65 6.20 16.61 -0.57
CA VAL A 65 5.74 17.50 0.49
C VAL A 65 6.84 18.50 0.82
N PRO A 66 6.62 19.81 0.61
CA PRO A 66 7.61 20.83 0.95
C PRO A 66 8.05 20.75 2.42
N GLY A 67 9.36 20.74 2.65
CA GLY A 67 9.93 20.66 3.99
C GLY A 67 9.89 19.26 4.63
N ALA A 68 9.49 18.23 3.89
CA ALA A 68 9.62 16.86 4.36
C ALA A 68 11.08 16.40 4.31
N ARG A 69 11.52 15.71 5.37
CA ARG A 69 12.85 15.12 5.49
C ARG A 69 12.75 13.72 6.09
N VAL A 70 13.44 12.77 5.48
CA VAL A 70 13.51 11.38 5.93
C VAL A 70 14.93 11.09 6.39
N GLU A 71 15.06 10.46 7.55
CA GLU A 71 16.32 9.95 8.10
C GLU A 71 16.20 8.44 8.31
N GLY A 72 17.33 7.76 8.48
CA GLY A 72 17.39 6.31 8.55
C GLY A 72 17.57 5.68 7.18
N SER A 73 17.22 4.39 7.04
CA SER A 73 17.39 3.64 5.79
C SER A 73 16.10 2.92 5.40
N VAL A 74 15.70 3.07 4.13
CA VAL A 74 14.60 2.30 3.53
C VAL A 74 15.17 1.54 2.33
N ARG A 75 15.15 0.21 2.41
CA ARG A 75 15.69 -0.65 1.36
C ARG A 75 14.61 -1.48 0.69
N TYR A 76 14.69 -1.53 -0.62
CA TYR A 76 13.91 -2.43 -1.47
C TYR A 76 14.86 -3.42 -2.13
N LYS A 77 14.68 -4.72 -1.88
CA LYS A 77 15.61 -5.78 -2.35
C LYS A 77 17.09 -5.48 -2.03
N GLY A 78 17.35 -4.94 -0.85
CA GLY A 78 18.71 -4.59 -0.40
C GLY A 78 19.24 -3.24 -0.90
N HIS A 79 18.62 -2.59 -1.88
CA HIS A 79 19.00 -1.29 -2.41
C HIS A 79 18.30 -0.16 -1.66
N ASP A 80 19.04 0.85 -1.24
CA ASP A 80 18.46 2.02 -0.57
C ASP A 80 17.63 2.84 -1.55
N VAL A 81 16.36 3.07 -1.23
CA VAL A 81 15.46 3.86 -2.10
C VAL A 81 15.74 5.36 -2.05
N TYR A 82 16.47 5.83 -1.02
CA TYR A 82 16.93 7.22 -0.86
C TYR A 82 18.42 7.41 -1.22
N GLY A 83 19.08 6.36 -1.74
CA GLY A 83 20.49 6.39 -2.13
C GLY A 83 20.79 7.46 -3.19
N GLU A 84 22.04 7.92 -3.22
CA GLU A 84 22.50 8.89 -4.20
C GLU A 84 22.29 8.36 -5.64
N GLY A 85 21.73 9.21 -6.53
CA GLY A 85 21.45 8.85 -7.92
C GLY A 85 20.21 7.97 -8.13
N VAL A 86 19.50 7.54 -7.08
CA VAL A 86 18.28 6.72 -7.21
C VAL A 86 17.13 7.55 -7.77
N ASN A 87 16.59 7.11 -8.91
CA ASN A 87 15.46 7.77 -9.57
C ASN A 87 14.14 7.47 -8.83
N ALA A 88 13.52 8.50 -8.25
CA ALA A 88 12.25 8.37 -7.53
C ALA A 88 11.10 7.85 -8.41
N THR A 89 11.10 8.12 -9.72
CA THR A 89 10.09 7.61 -10.64
C THR A 89 10.18 6.10 -10.79
N GLU A 90 11.41 5.56 -10.88
CA GLU A 90 11.61 4.11 -10.94
C GLU A 90 11.25 3.45 -9.60
N VAL A 91 11.55 4.08 -8.45
CA VAL A 91 11.10 3.60 -7.14
C VAL A 91 9.57 3.50 -7.11
N ARG A 92 8.84 4.54 -7.55
CA ARG A 92 7.36 4.57 -7.55
C ARG A 92 6.75 3.62 -8.57
N ARG A 93 7.47 3.29 -9.64
CA ARG A 93 7.06 2.24 -10.59
C ARG A 93 7.10 0.86 -9.94
N ARG A 94 8.17 0.56 -9.17
CA ARG A 94 8.35 -0.73 -8.48
C ARG A 94 7.50 -0.84 -7.22
N ILE A 95 7.23 0.27 -6.56
CA ILE A 95 6.46 0.37 -5.32
C ILE A 95 5.25 1.27 -5.59
N GLY A 96 4.19 0.65 -6.12
CA GLY A 96 2.95 1.35 -6.50
C GLY A 96 2.17 1.83 -5.29
N MET A 97 1.29 2.82 -5.49
CA MET A 97 0.46 3.36 -4.42
C MET A 97 -0.99 3.53 -4.85
N VAL A 98 -1.90 3.13 -3.98
CA VAL A 98 -3.34 3.37 -4.04
C VAL A 98 -3.70 4.31 -2.90
N PHE A 99 -4.35 5.42 -3.21
CA PHE A 99 -4.68 6.47 -2.25
C PHE A 99 -6.04 6.24 -1.61
N GLN A 100 -6.26 6.87 -0.47
CA GLN A 100 -7.51 6.84 0.30
C GLN A 100 -8.69 7.32 -0.54
N LYS A 101 -8.55 8.47 -1.20
CA LYS A 101 -9.55 8.98 -2.13
C LYS A 101 -9.22 8.47 -3.54
N PRO A 102 -10.15 7.78 -4.20
CA PRO A 102 -9.97 7.39 -5.58
C PRO A 102 -9.58 8.60 -6.44
N ASN A 103 -8.56 8.43 -7.27
CA ASN A 103 -8.00 9.51 -8.09
C ASN A 103 -7.80 9.08 -9.54
N PRO A 104 -8.85 8.59 -10.23
CA PRO A 104 -8.72 8.29 -11.64
C PRO A 104 -8.32 9.54 -12.41
N PHE A 105 -7.49 9.38 -13.44
CA PHE A 105 -7.20 10.48 -14.35
C PHE A 105 -8.49 10.94 -15.06
N PRO A 106 -8.65 12.22 -15.40
CA PRO A 106 -9.76 12.72 -16.21
C PRO A 106 -9.60 12.27 -17.68
N LYS A 107 -9.54 10.99 -17.89
CA LYS A 107 -9.32 10.24 -19.13
C LYS A 107 -10.25 9.04 -19.13
N SER A 108 -10.29 8.32 -20.27
CA SER A 108 -11.08 7.09 -20.37
C SER A 108 -10.60 6.00 -19.40
N ILE A 109 -11.45 5.00 -19.15
CA ILE A 109 -11.10 3.80 -18.37
C ILE A 109 -9.85 3.16 -18.96
N TYR A 110 -9.82 2.97 -20.29
CA TYR A 110 -8.68 2.45 -21.01
C TYR A 110 -7.40 3.27 -20.75
N GLU A 111 -7.45 4.57 -20.95
CA GLU A 111 -6.29 5.45 -20.80
C GLU A 111 -5.79 5.56 -19.36
N ASN A 112 -6.65 5.37 -18.37
CA ASN A 112 -6.21 5.30 -16.97
C ASN A 112 -5.22 4.15 -16.73
N ILE A 113 -5.39 3.03 -17.41
CA ILE A 113 -4.55 1.84 -17.24
C ILE A 113 -3.39 1.87 -18.25
N ALA A 114 -3.66 2.21 -19.50
CA ALA A 114 -2.69 2.19 -20.58
C ALA A 114 -1.56 3.22 -20.41
N TYR A 115 -1.81 4.30 -19.67
CA TYR A 115 -0.86 5.40 -19.50
C TYR A 115 0.50 4.94 -18.93
N GLY A 116 0.48 4.21 -17.80
CA GLY A 116 1.70 3.73 -17.15
C GLY A 116 2.51 2.79 -18.05
N PRO A 117 1.94 1.70 -18.55
CA PRO A 117 2.63 0.79 -19.48
C PRO A 117 3.23 1.50 -20.69
N ARG A 118 2.53 2.48 -21.27
CA ARG A 118 3.03 3.24 -22.43
C ARG A 118 4.26 4.08 -22.10
N ILE A 119 4.25 4.85 -21.02
CA ILE A 119 5.39 5.71 -20.67
C ILE A 119 6.61 4.93 -20.16
N HIS A 120 6.39 3.72 -19.65
CA HIS A 120 7.46 2.84 -19.19
C HIS A 120 7.93 1.81 -20.25
N GLY A 121 7.40 1.89 -21.46
CA GLY A 121 7.80 0.98 -22.55
C GLY A 121 7.50 -0.49 -22.27
N LEU A 122 6.37 -0.79 -21.57
CA LEU A 122 5.98 -2.16 -21.22
C LEU A 122 5.16 -2.85 -22.33
N ALA A 123 4.88 -2.16 -23.42
CA ALA A 123 4.20 -2.67 -24.60
C ALA A 123 4.85 -2.07 -25.86
N GLU A 124 5.18 -2.92 -26.83
CA GLU A 124 5.76 -2.50 -28.12
C GLU A 124 4.68 -1.99 -29.11
N GLY A 125 3.41 -2.37 -28.87
CA GLY A 125 2.32 -2.02 -29.75
C GLY A 125 0.95 -2.04 -29.11
N LYS A 126 -0.07 -1.69 -29.93
CA LYS A 126 -1.46 -1.58 -29.44
C LYS A 126 -1.99 -2.91 -28.88
N ALA A 127 -1.72 -4.04 -29.54
CA ALA A 127 -2.22 -5.34 -29.11
C ALA A 127 -1.71 -5.76 -27.72
N GLU A 128 -0.42 -5.52 -27.43
CA GLU A 128 0.15 -5.79 -26.11
C GLU A 128 -0.42 -4.85 -25.04
N LEU A 129 -0.61 -3.58 -25.40
CA LEU A 129 -1.22 -2.62 -24.51
C LEU A 129 -2.67 -2.98 -24.17
N ASP A 130 -3.46 -3.41 -25.18
CA ASP A 130 -4.82 -3.91 -25.00
C ASP A 130 -4.84 -5.14 -24.06
N ALA A 131 -3.90 -6.06 -24.22
CA ALA A 131 -3.77 -7.23 -23.34
C ALA A 131 -3.41 -6.84 -21.88
N ILE A 132 -2.53 -5.85 -21.69
CA ILE A 132 -2.20 -5.35 -20.36
C ILE A 132 -3.44 -4.70 -19.71
N VAL A 133 -4.19 -3.89 -20.46
CA VAL A 133 -5.41 -3.23 -19.97
C VAL A 133 -6.44 -4.26 -19.56
N GLU A 134 -6.77 -5.22 -20.42
CA GLU A 134 -7.73 -6.30 -20.11
C GLU A 134 -7.28 -7.09 -18.87
N LYS A 135 -6.03 -7.55 -18.84
CA LYS A 135 -5.47 -8.32 -17.72
C LYS A 135 -5.55 -7.56 -16.40
N SER A 136 -5.27 -6.27 -16.43
CA SER A 136 -5.30 -5.41 -15.22
C SER A 136 -6.72 -5.20 -14.72
N LEU A 137 -7.69 -4.98 -15.63
CA LEU A 137 -9.11 -4.86 -15.30
C LEU A 137 -9.70 -6.17 -14.76
N ARG A 138 -9.32 -7.32 -15.36
CA ARG A 138 -9.74 -8.65 -14.87
C ARG A 138 -9.22 -8.89 -13.46
N ARG A 139 -7.94 -8.63 -13.24
CA ARG A 139 -7.34 -8.77 -11.90
C ARG A 139 -7.94 -7.84 -10.85
N ALA A 140 -8.40 -6.67 -11.25
CA ALA A 140 -9.09 -5.74 -10.36
C ALA A 140 -10.60 -6.04 -10.21
N GLY A 141 -11.08 -7.17 -10.74
CA GLY A 141 -12.50 -7.55 -10.70
C GLY A 141 -13.43 -6.53 -11.35
N LEU A 142 -12.91 -5.76 -12.33
CA LEU A 142 -13.66 -4.66 -12.94
C LEU A 142 -14.03 -4.93 -14.42
N TRP A 143 -13.39 -5.89 -15.08
CA TRP A 143 -13.52 -6.15 -16.52
C TRP A 143 -14.97 -6.33 -16.96
N GLU A 144 -15.74 -7.21 -16.31
CA GLU A 144 -17.10 -7.52 -16.73
C GLU A 144 -18.07 -6.31 -16.58
N GLU A 145 -17.71 -5.36 -15.73
CA GLU A 145 -18.51 -4.15 -15.52
C GLU A 145 -18.21 -3.04 -16.54
N VAL A 146 -17.03 -3.09 -17.22
CA VAL A 146 -16.56 -1.96 -18.06
C VAL A 146 -16.09 -2.35 -19.47
N LYS A 147 -16.00 -3.63 -19.82
CA LYS A 147 -15.44 -4.10 -21.11
C LYS A 147 -16.08 -3.48 -22.35
N ASP A 148 -17.38 -3.19 -22.30
CA ASP A 148 -18.14 -2.62 -23.43
C ASP A 148 -18.14 -1.08 -23.43
N ARG A 149 -17.46 -0.43 -22.46
CA ARG A 149 -17.42 1.03 -22.31
C ARG A 149 -16.04 1.56 -21.89
N LEU A 150 -14.98 0.94 -22.38
CA LEU A 150 -13.61 1.34 -22.07
C LEU A 150 -13.24 2.77 -22.48
N ALA A 151 -14.01 3.36 -23.41
CA ALA A 151 -13.87 4.73 -23.86
C ALA A 151 -14.52 5.76 -22.91
N ASP A 152 -15.40 5.32 -22.00
CA ASP A 152 -16.05 6.20 -21.03
C ASP A 152 -15.02 6.78 -20.04
N SER A 153 -15.38 7.93 -19.46
CA SER A 153 -14.53 8.59 -18.46
C SER A 153 -14.37 7.73 -17.21
N GLY A 154 -13.13 7.54 -16.76
CA GLY A 154 -12.83 6.87 -15.49
C GLY A 154 -13.46 7.57 -14.28
N THR A 155 -13.68 8.88 -14.36
CA THR A 155 -14.32 9.67 -13.29
C THR A 155 -15.83 9.51 -13.23
N ALA A 156 -16.47 8.93 -14.25
CA ALA A 156 -17.91 8.64 -14.27
C ALA A 156 -18.29 7.32 -13.56
N LEU A 157 -17.30 6.54 -13.15
CA LEU A 157 -17.51 5.31 -12.41
C LEU A 157 -17.97 5.59 -10.96
N SER A 158 -18.65 4.59 -10.34
CA SER A 158 -18.95 4.65 -8.89
C SER A 158 -17.66 4.66 -8.04
N GLY A 159 -17.74 5.10 -6.79
CA GLY A 159 -16.57 5.19 -5.90
C GLY A 159 -15.79 3.87 -5.79
N GLY A 160 -16.49 2.74 -5.61
CA GLY A 160 -15.87 1.42 -5.55
C GLY A 160 -15.25 0.98 -6.89
N GLN A 161 -15.90 1.33 -8.02
CA GLN A 161 -15.35 1.09 -9.36
C GLN A 161 -14.11 1.97 -9.61
N GLN A 162 -14.15 3.25 -9.20
CA GLN A 162 -12.98 4.15 -9.31
C GLN A 162 -11.81 3.61 -8.50
N GLN A 163 -12.04 3.11 -7.29
CA GLN A 163 -10.98 2.53 -6.46
C GLN A 163 -10.36 1.29 -7.12
N ARG A 164 -11.19 0.38 -7.64
CA ARG A 164 -10.71 -0.79 -8.39
C ARG A 164 -9.97 -0.37 -9.68
N LEU A 165 -10.41 0.69 -10.35
CA LEU A 165 -9.68 1.27 -11.49
C LEU A 165 -8.29 1.79 -11.06
N CYS A 166 -8.19 2.46 -9.92
CA CYS A 166 -6.91 2.92 -9.38
C CYS A 166 -5.99 1.74 -9.01
N ILE A 167 -6.54 0.64 -8.50
CA ILE A 167 -5.78 -0.59 -8.25
C ILE A 167 -5.34 -1.21 -9.59
N ALA A 168 -6.24 -1.34 -10.59
CA ALA A 168 -5.91 -1.82 -11.93
C ALA A 168 -4.77 -1.01 -12.55
N ARG A 169 -4.82 0.33 -12.43
CA ARG A 169 -3.74 1.23 -12.88
C ARG A 169 -2.43 0.96 -12.16
N ALA A 170 -2.46 0.76 -10.85
CA ALA A 170 -1.27 0.49 -10.06
C ALA A 170 -0.59 -0.84 -10.45
N ILE A 171 -1.37 -1.90 -10.71
CA ILE A 171 -0.82 -3.21 -11.07
C ILE A 171 -0.42 -3.32 -12.54
N ALA A 172 -0.90 -2.44 -13.41
CA ALA A 172 -0.61 -2.45 -14.86
C ALA A 172 0.88 -2.25 -15.18
N VAL A 173 1.60 -1.51 -14.34
CA VAL A 173 3.06 -1.28 -14.45
C VAL A 173 3.89 -2.40 -13.83
N GLN A 174 3.25 -3.48 -13.41
CA GLN A 174 3.87 -4.67 -12.80
C GLN A 174 4.79 -4.31 -11.62
N PRO A 175 4.28 -3.63 -10.58
CA PRO A 175 5.05 -3.35 -9.38
C PRO A 175 5.39 -4.67 -8.66
N GLU A 176 6.23 -4.58 -7.65
CA GLU A 176 6.51 -5.71 -6.75
C GLU A 176 5.96 -5.48 -5.34
N VAL A 177 5.68 -4.22 -5.03
CA VAL A 177 5.05 -3.79 -3.77
C VAL A 177 3.86 -2.89 -4.10
N ILE A 178 2.76 -3.07 -3.38
CA ILE A 178 1.58 -2.21 -3.47
C ILE A 178 1.31 -1.60 -2.10
N LEU A 179 1.35 -0.29 -2.02
CA LEU A 179 0.99 0.48 -0.83
C LEU A 179 -0.47 0.94 -0.96
N MET A 180 -1.28 0.73 0.06
CA MET A 180 -2.69 1.11 0.09
C MET A 180 -2.98 1.97 1.31
N ASP A 181 -3.29 3.24 1.08
CA ASP A 181 -3.61 4.20 2.14
C ASP A 181 -5.12 4.26 2.33
N GLU A 182 -5.67 3.53 3.30
CA GLU A 182 -7.10 3.46 3.66
C GLU A 182 -8.03 3.19 2.46
N PRO A 183 -7.79 2.14 1.65
CA PRO A 183 -8.43 1.97 0.35
C PRO A 183 -9.96 1.80 0.38
N CYS A 184 -10.54 1.53 1.55
CA CYS A 184 -11.97 1.27 1.73
C CYS A 184 -12.71 2.34 2.55
N SER A 185 -12.02 3.38 3.05
CA SER A 185 -12.58 4.32 4.04
C SER A 185 -13.82 5.10 3.57
N ALA A 186 -13.99 5.28 2.26
CA ALA A 186 -15.10 6.02 1.65
C ALA A 186 -16.08 5.12 0.86
N LEU A 187 -16.02 3.79 1.08
CA LEU A 187 -16.80 2.82 0.32
C LEU A 187 -17.92 2.20 1.17
N ASP A 188 -18.99 1.80 0.50
CA ASP A 188 -20.04 0.99 1.10
C ASP A 188 -19.54 -0.44 1.43
N PRO A 189 -20.28 -1.21 2.25
CA PRO A 189 -19.85 -2.56 2.65
C PRO A 189 -19.66 -3.54 1.49
N ILE A 190 -20.44 -3.44 0.41
CA ILE A 190 -20.34 -4.33 -0.75
C ILE A 190 -19.06 -4.01 -1.54
N ALA A 191 -18.80 -2.73 -1.78
CA ALA A 191 -17.56 -2.29 -2.45
C ALA A 191 -16.32 -2.62 -1.59
N THR A 192 -16.43 -2.49 -0.27
CA THR A 192 -15.36 -2.88 0.67
C THR A 192 -15.04 -4.37 0.57
N ALA A 193 -16.05 -5.24 0.58
CA ALA A 193 -15.88 -6.69 0.45
C ALA A 193 -15.13 -7.04 -0.85
N LYS A 194 -15.52 -6.43 -1.98
CA LYS A 194 -14.84 -6.62 -3.28
C LYS A 194 -13.36 -6.21 -3.26
N ILE A 195 -13.02 -5.14 -2.53
CA ILE A 195 -11.61 -4.70 -2.38
C ILE A 195 -10.84 -5.68 -1.47
N GLU A 196 -11.46 -6.19 -0.41
CA GLU A 196 -10.83 -7.19 0.48
C GLU A 196 -10.56 -8.51 -0.26
N GLU A 197 -11.51 -9.01 -1.06
CA GLU A 197 -11.32 -10.16 -1.93
C GLU A 197 -10.17 -9.93 -2.94
N LEU A 198 -10.15 -8.76 -3.55
CA LEU A 198 -9.07 -8.37 -4.46
C LEU A 198 -7.69 -8.33 -3.77
N ILE A 199 -7.60 -7.82 -2.54
CA ILE A 199 -6.35 -7.80 -1.77
C ILE A 199 -5.88 -9.25 -1.51
N ASP A 200 -6.79 -10.15 -1.17
CA ASP A 200 -6.47 -11.58 -0.95
C ASP A 200 -5.95 -12.26 -2.23
N GLU A 201 -6.56 -12.00 -3.39
CA GLU A 201 -6.09 -12.50 -4.68
C GLU A 201 -4.71 -11.96 -5.09
N LEU A 202 -4.42 -10.70 -4.72
CA LEU A 202 -3.16 -10.04 -5.07
C LEU A 202 -1.99 -10.48 -4.18
N ARG A 203 -2.21 -10.87 -2.93
CA ARG A 203 -1.15 -11.16 -1.95
C ARG A 203 -0.17 -12.25 -2.40
N GLY A 204 -0.62 -13.26 -3.14
CA GLY A 204 0.25 -14.33 -3.66
C GLY A 204 1.24 -13.88 -4.76
N ARG A 205 1.26 -12.58 -5.11
CA ARG A 205 2.10 -12.03 -6.20
C ARG A 205 2.82 -10.74 -5.81
N TYR A 206 2.28 -10.04 -4.82
CA TYR A 206 2.76 -8.72 -4.39
C TYR A 206 3.00 -8.71 -2.89
N ALA A 207 4.02 -7.98 -2.46
CA ALA A 207 4.06 -7.52 -1.09
C ALA A 207 3.06 -6.36 -0.96
N ILE A 208 2.09 -6.47 -0.06
CA ILE A 208 1.07 -5.43 0.12
C ILE A 208 1.23 -4.79 1.49
N VAL A 209 1.22 -3.47 1.55
CA VAL A 209 1.15 -2.73 2.81
C VAL A 209 -0.12 -1.91 2.81
N ILE A 210 -0.99 -2.15 3.78
CA ILE A 210 -2.28 -1.45 3.90
C ILE A 210 -2.32 -0.63 5.20
N VAL A 211 -2.66 0.65 5.10
CA VAL A 211 -3.11 1.46 6.23
C VAL A 211 -4.61 1.32 6.36
N THR A 212 -5.11 1.04 7.54
CA THR A 212 -6.55 1.01 7.81
C THR A 212 -6.87 1.43 9.23
N HIS A 213 -8.03 2.06 9.41
CA HIS A 213 -8.64 2.33 10.73
C HIS A 213 -9.54 1.19 11.19
N SER A 214 -9.93 0.28 10.28
CA SER A 214 -10.78 -0.86 10.62
C SER A 214 -9.93 -2.02 11.12
N MET A 215 -10.00 -2.30 12.42
CA MET A 215 -9.38 -3.47 13.02
C MET A 215 -9.91 -4.77 12.41
N GLN A 216 -11.21 -4.81 12.11
CA GLN A 216 -11.84 -5.97 11.47
C GLN A 216 -11.27 -6.19 10.06
N GLN A 217 -11.06 -5.14 9.28
CA GLN A 217 -10.43 -5.24 7.97
C GLN A 217 -8.98 -5.75 8.11
N ALA A 218 -8.18 -5.15 8.99
CA ALA A 218 -6.81 -5.61 9.21
C ALA A 218 -6.76 -7.09 9.58
N ALA A 219 -7.63 -7.54 10.51
CA ALA A 219 -7.70 -8.93 10.93
C ALA A 219 -8.07 -9.90 9.80
N ARG A 220 -8.91 -9.46 8.83
CA ARG A 220 -9.33 -10.32 7.71
C ARG A 220 -8.29 -10.42 6.60
N VAL A 221 -7.65 -9.28 6.24
CA VAL A 221 -6.84 -9.24 5.02
C VAL A 221 -5.34 -9.41 5.26
N SER A 222 -4.83 -9.19 6.47
CA SER A 222 -3.39 -9.18 6.70
C SER A 222 -2.86 -10.44 7.41
N GLN A 223 -1.60 -10.74 7.16
CA GLN A 223 -0.85 -11.79 7.86
C GLN A 223 0.10 -11.20 8.90
N ARG A 224 0.53 -9.94 8.68
CA ARG A 224 1.37 -9.20 9.63
C ARG A 224 0.69 -7.89 9.97
N THR A 225 0.78 -7.46 11.22
CA THR A 225 0.18 -6.20 11.68
C THR A 225 1.19 -5.40 12.50
N ALA A 226 1.31 -4.10 12.19
CA ALA A 226 2.07 -3.13 12.95
C ALA A 226 1.13 -2.11 13.60
N PHE A 227 1.21 -1.95 14.90
CA PHE A 227 0.48 -0.92 15.65
C PHE A 227 1.32 0.33 15.81
N PHE A 228 0.78 1.46 15.36
CA PHE A 228 1.41 2.78 15.43
C PHE A 228 0.71 3.66 16.46
N HIS A 229 1.51 4.40 17.24
CA HIS A 229 1.03 5.40 18.19
C HIS A 229 2.01 6.57 18.30
N LEU A 230 1.51 7.81 18.13
CA LEU A 230 2.28 9.07 18.27
C LEU A 230 3.64 9.04 17.55
N GLY A 231 3.68 8.57 16.32
CA GLY A 231 4.88 8.50 15.50
C GLY A 231 5.79 7.29 15.73
N HIS A 232 5.48 6.44 16.70
CA HIS A 232 6.24 5.22 16.99
C HIS A 232 5.50 3.97 16.52
N MET A 233 6.23 2.96 16.12
CA MET A 233 5.72 1.59 15.99
C MET A 233 5.84 0.91 17.36
N VAL A 234 4.68 0.64 17.97
CA VAL A 234 4.60 0.07 19.34
C VAL A 234 4.82 -1.43 19.30
N GLU A 235 4.17 -2.12 18.36
CA GLU A 235 4.25 -3.57 18.23
C GLU A 235 4.13 -3.97 16.75
N TYR A 236 4.85 -5.04 16.36
CA TYR A 236 4.78 -5.66 15.05
C TYR A 236 4.88 -7.17 15.18
N GLY A 237 3.93 -7.88 14.60
CA GLY A 237 3.88 -9.35 14.72
C GLY A 237 2.89 -9.99 13.76
N ASP A 238 2.64 -11.28 13.97
CA ASP A 238 1.57 -11.99 13.28
C ASP A 238 0.21 -11.38 13.61
N THR A 239 -0.63 -11.21 12.61
CA THR A 239 -1.95 -10.59 12.78
C THR A 239 -2.79 -11.31 13.84
N SER A 240 -2.80 -12.64 13.83
CA SER A 240 -3.53 -13.42 14.83
C SER A 240 -3.02 -13.13 16.24
N GLN A 241 -1.71 -13.07 16.45
CA GLN A 241 -1.10 -12.78 17.75
C GLN A 241 -1.42 -11.36 18.21
N ILE A 242 -1.27 -10.36 17.33
CA ILE A 242 -1.59 -8.95 17.64
C ILE A 242 -3.05 -8.79 18.07
N PHE A 243 -4.00 -9.47 17.43
CA PHE A 243 -5.43 -9.32 17.74
C PHE A 243 -5.95 -10.22 18.88
N THR A 244 -5.23 -11.29 19.25
CA THR A 244 -5.69 -12.21 20.31
C THR A 244 -4.88 -12.11 21.58
N ASN A 245 -3.57 -11.94 21.48
CA ASN A 245 -2.65 -11.92 22.62
C ASN A 245 -1.46 -10.98 22.37
N PRO A 246 -1.69 -9.67 22.23
CA PRO A 246 -0.61 -8.70 22.04
C PRO A 246 0.35 -8.69 23.24
N HIS A 247 1.63 -8.43 22.97
CA HIS A 247 2.67 -8.35 24.02
C HIS A 247 2.66 -6.99 24.73
N GLU A 248 2.31 -5.93 23.97
CA GLU A 248 2.31 -4.56 24.48
C GLU A 248 0.93 -4.18 25.07
N GLU A 249 0.91 -3.69 26.29
CA GLU A 249 -0.34 -3.26 26.96
C GLU A 249 -1.08 -2.18 26.14
N ARG A 250 -0.34 -1.26 25.52
CA ARG A 250 -0.92 -0.23 24.64
C ARG A 250 -1.63 -0.83 23.42
N THR A 251 -1.09 -1.89 22.84
CA THR A 251 -1.73 -2.61 21.75
C THR A 251 -3.03 -3.24 22.21
N LYS A 252 -3.01 -3.86 23.39
CA LYS A 252 -4.19 -4.49 24.01
C LYS A 252 -5.29 -3.48 24.29
N ASP A 253 -4.93 -2.33 24.88
CA ASP A 253 -5.89 -1.26 25.15
C ASP A 253 -6.53 -0.73 23.87
N TYR A 254 -5.72 -0.54 22.81
CA TYR A 254 -6.22 -0.10 21.51
C TYR A 254 -7.22 -1.10 20.91
N ILE A 255 -6.88 -2.39 20.89
CA ILE A 255 -7.71 -3.45 20.29
C ILE A 255 -9.01 -3.67 21.08
N THR A 256 -8.95 -3.55 22.43
CA THR A 256 -10.13 -3.72 23.29
C THR A 256 -11.00 -2.47 23.42
N GLY A 257 -10.65 -1.37 22.72
CA GLY A 257 -11.39 -0.11 22.79
C GLY A 257 -11.25 0.64 24.12
N ARG A 258 -10.28 0.28 24.96
CA ARG A 258 -9.97 0.95 26.22
C ARG A 258 -9.00 2.13 26.06
N TYR A 259 -8.77 2.51 24.84
CA TYR A 259 -7.85 3.56 24.45
C TYR A 259 -8.56 4.92 24.52
N GLY A 260 -8.27 5.70 25.54
CA GLY A 260 -8.82 7.05 25.80
C GLY A 260 -7.82 7.90 26.53
#